data_28b354c82feb04b4717103b8d90fe7b3
#
_entry.id   28b354c82feb04b4717103b8d90fe7b3
#
_cell.length_a   1.000
_cell.length_b   1.000
_cell.length_c   1.000
_cell.angle_alpha   90.00
_cell.angle_beta   90.00
_cell.angle_gamma   90.00
#
_symmetry.space_group_name_H-M   'P 1'
#
loop_
_entity.id
_entity.type
_entity.pdbx_description
1 polymer ?
#
loop_
_entity_poly.entity_id
_entity_poly.type
_entity_poly.pdbx_seq_one_letter_code
_entity_poly.pdbx_strand_id
1 'polypeptide(L)'
;TACHIRNRCPAKKIGGKTPYQLWNGRVPTVVYFREFGCRAFILNKTPTKGKLDNRSREGIFVGYADLSKAYRIWLPDSRKIEITRDVKFMENDHKFSIEKDVERDWFDVDIVKKSVEEVELQPEPNLEEVIRGLSPELGENDVQEEETAPVRRPGRPRIIRTGRPGRPRKDFAKQVVLEPVSADIAEISARKAMSGPDHPEWIEAMASEVKSLIKNNTWYLVDRPGGQRIIGSRFVLRNKYKSDGTIDKRKARVVAQGFGMKPEIDFHETFAPVARLASIRAAVAVAFSKDMKIRQLDITTAYLNGIIKEKIFMETPKHLEEILEHIVRTEKKETTIREEARKMMERMRKGDVVCLLNKGLYGLPQAGRAWNDRLDEELRSLGAVPSDADPCVYVVQASNVTSFIVIYVDDILIMSSSEVEIERLKNCLCEKFEVKDLG
;
A
#
# COMPACT_ATOMS: atom_id res chain seq x y z
N THR A 1 -16.19 12.29 -8.39
CA THR A 1 -16.50 12.26 -9.85
C THR A 1 -16.43 13.66 -10.45
N ALA A 2 -17.16 14.65 -9.93
CA ALA A 2 -17.17 16.03 -10.48
C ALA A 2 -15.76 16.63 -10.63
N CYS A 3 -14.90 16.58 -9.60
CA CYS A 3 -13.52 17.06 -9.68
C CYS A 3 -12.69 16.29 -10.73
N HIS A 4 -12.89 14.98 -10.85
CA HIS A 4 -12.21 14.15 -11.84
C HIS A 4 -12.53 14.60 -13.26
N ILE A 5 -13.80 14.87 -13.55
CA ILE A 5 -14.28 15.37 -14.85
C ILE A 5 -13.77 16.80 -15.07
N ARG A 6 -14.00 17.71 -14.10
CA ARG A 6 -13.61 19.12 -14.22
C ARG A 6 -12.13 19.31 -14.50
N ASN A 7 -11.27 18.52 -13.87
CA ASN A 7 -9.83 18.58 -14.11
C ASN A 7 -9.42 18.14 -15.53
N ARG A 8 -10.31 17.48 -16.27
CA ARG A 8 -10.10 17.01 -17.66
C ARG A 8 -10.92 17.79 -18.69
N CYS A 9 -11.68 18.80 -18.25
CA CYS A 9 -12.36 19.73 -19.16
C CYS A 9 -11.48 20.94 -19.47
N PRO A 10 -11.49 21.43 -20.73
CA PRO A 10 -10.77 22.65 -21.11
C PRO A 10 -11.34 23.87 -20.40
N ALA A 11 -10.51 24.81 -19.97
CA ALA A 11 -10.95 26.03 -19.31
C ALA A 11 -10.39 27.27 -20.02
N LYS A 12 -11.27 28.26 -20.30
CA LYS A 12 -10.90 29.48 -21.00
C LYS A 12 -9.79 30.28 -20.29
N LYS A 13 -9.82 30.31 -18.95
CA LYS A 13 -8.83 31.04 -18.13
C LYS A 13 -7.40 30.53 -18.25
N ILE A 14 -7.21 29.33 -18.74
CA ILE A 14 -5.90 28.67 -18.90
C ILE A 14 -5.61 28.36 -20.37
N GLY A 15 -6.09 29.24 -21.28
CA GLY A 15 -5.83 29.14 -22.72
C GLY A 15 -6.41 27.92 -23.41
N GLY A 16 -7.58 27.43 -22.95
CA GLY A 16 -8.23 26.26 -23.54
C GLY A 16 -7.59 24.92 -23.14
N LYS A 17 -6.55 24.92 -22.33
CA LYS A 17 -5.95 23.70 -21.80
C LYS A 17 -6.78 23.15 -20.64
N THR A 18 -6.58 21.88 -20.31
CA THR A 18 -7.20 21.29 -19.11
C THR A 18 -6.28 21.45 -17.90
N PRO A 19 -6.80 21.56 -16.65
CA PRO A 19 -5.97 21.54 -15.45
C PRO A 19 -5.07 20.30 -15.39
N TYR A 20 -5.59 19.13 -15.81
CA TYR A 20 -4.82 17.90 -15.92
C TYR A 20 -3.63 18.03 -16.87
N GLN A 21 -3.83 18.68 -18.02
CA GLN A 21 -2.76 18.89 -19.00
C GLN A 21 -1.66 19.81 -18.48
N LEU A 22 -2.03 20.87 -17.76
CA LEU A 22 -1.05 21.77 -17.15
C LEU A 22 -0.22 21.08 -16.07
N TRP A 23 -0.87 20.22 -15.28
CA TRP A 23 -0.21 19.53 -14.18
C TRP A 23 0.67 18.36 -14.65
N ASN A 24 0.19 17.59 -15.62
CA ASN A 24 0.86 16.35 -16.05
C ASN A 24 1.62 16.48 -17.38
N GLY A 25 1.64 17.67 -18.01
CA GLY A 25 2.31 17.91 -19.28
C GLY A 25 1.67 17.24 -20.51
N ARG A 26 0.56 16.49 -20.35
CA ARG A 26 -0.08 15.72 -21.43
C ARG A 26 -1.59 15.89 -21.46
N VAL A 27 -2.17 15.80 -22.66
CA VAL A 27 -3.62 15.84 -22.85
C VAL A 27 -4.27 14.60 -22.23
N PRO A 28 -5.32 14.76 -21.39
CA PRO A 28 -5.99 13.61 -20.79
C PRO A 28 -6.80 12.82 -21.80
N THR A 29 -6.77 11.49 -21.71
CA THR A 29 -7.72 10.62 -22.40
C THR A 29 -9.05 10.63 -21.67
N VAL A 30 -10.16 10.82 -22.38
CA VAL A 30 -11.53 10.85 -21.83
C VAL A 30 -12.41 9.71 -22.37
N VAL A 31 -11.87 8.81 -23.19
CA VAL A 31 -12.58 7.68 -23.79
C VAL A 31 -13.28 6.76 -22.77
N TYR A 32 -12.76 6.71 -21.57
CA TYR A 32 -13.32 5.91 -20.46
C TYR A 32 -14.41 6.65 -19.67
N PHE A 33 -14.74 7.88 -20.04
CA PHE A 33 -15.82 8.62 -19.39
C PHE A 33 -17.15 7.93 -19.64
N ARG A 34 -17.97 7.92 -18.61
CA ARG A 34 -19.32 7.35 -18.60
C ARG A 34 -20.26 8.32 -17.94
N GLU A 35 -21.51 8.27 -18.32
CA GLU A 35 -22.55 9.14 -17.80
C GLU A 35 -22.83 8.81 -16.32
N PHE A 36 -22.69 9.82 -15.46
CA PHE A 36 -22.91 9.65 -14.01
C PHE A 36 -24.37 9.29 -13.73
N GLY A 37 -24.58 8.28 -12.92
CA GLY A 37 -25.92 7.80 -12.57
C GLY A 37 -26.48 6.77 -13.57
N CYS A 38 -25.80 6.46 -14.69
CA CYS A 38 -26.26 5.45 -15.60
C CYS A 38 -26.28 4.05 -14.97
N ARG A 39 -27.16 3.23 -15.48
CA ARG A 39 -27.27 1.81 -15.10
C ARG A 39 -26.04 1.04 -15.52
N ALA A 40 -25.54 0.19 -14.64
CA ALA A 40 -24.33 -0.58 -14.87
C ALA A 40 -24.48 -2.02 -14.40
N PHE A 41 -23.87 -2.96 -15.13
CA PHE A 41 -23.84 -4.37 -14.77
C PHE A 41 -22.41 -4.78 -14.49
N ILE A 42 -22.18 -5.32 -13.28
CA ILE A 42 -20.89 -5.85 -12.85
C ILE A 42 -20.89 -7.37 -12.82
N LEU A 43 -19.74 -7.98 -13.08
CA LEU A 43 -19.60 -9.43 -13.01
C LEU A 43 -19.77 -9.91 -11.57
N ASN A 44 -20.71 -10.83 -11.36
CA ASN A 44 -20.91 -11.45 -10.06
C ASN A 44 -19.84 -12.53 -9.82
N LYS A 45 -18.91 -12.28 -8.91
CA LYS A 45 -17.75 -13.15 -8.59
C LYS A 45 -18.00 -14.09 -7.39
N THR A 46 -19.23 -14.29 -6.96
CA THR A 46 -19.56 -15.15 -5.81
C THR A 46 -19.16 -16.61 -6.09
N PRO A 47 -18.36 -17.26 -5.22
CA PRO A 47 -17.83 -18.61 -5.47
C PRO A 47 -18.88 -19.73 -5.49
N THR A 48 -20.02 -19.51 -4.82
CA THR A 48 -21.10 -20.52 -4.62
C THR A 48 -22.16 -20.54 -5.71
N LYS A 49 -21.87 -20.00 -6.90
CA LYS A 49 -22.84 -19.86 -7.99
C LYS A 49 -23.24 -21.17 -8.65
N GLY A 50 -24.56 -21.38 -8.74
CA GLY A 50 -25.18 -22.41 -9.60
C GLY A 50 -25.09 -22.06 -11.09
N LYS A 51 -25.26 -23.06 -11.97
CA LYS A 51 -25.21 -22.86 -13.44
C LYS A 51 -26.25 -21.87 -13.98
N LEU A 52 -27.38 -21.70 -13.27
CA LEU A 52 -28.55 -20.90 -13.67
C LEU A 52 -28.57 -19.50 -13.00
N ASP A 53 -27.64 -19.19 -12.08
CA ASP A 53 -27.64 -17.92 -11.38
C ASP A 53 -27.18 -16.77 -12.28
N ASN A 54 -27.72 -15.57 -12.02
CA ASN A 54 -27.40 -14.37 -12.77
C ASN A 54 -25.88 -14.09 -12.76
N ARG A 55 -25.28 -14.03 -13.92
CA ARG A 55 -23.83 -13.77 -14.09
C ARG A 55 -23.44 -12.34 -13.81
N SER A 56 -24.39 -11.43 -13.72
CA SER A 56 -24.18 -10.00 -13.45
C SER A 56 -25.06 -9.54 -12.30
N ARG A 57 -24.56 -8.51 -11.59
CA ARG A 57 -25.31 -7.75 -10.60
C ARG A 57 -25.54 -6.36 -11.15
N GLU A 58 -26.77 -5.87 -10.96
CA GLU A 58 -27.12 -4.52 -11.38
C GLU A 58 -26.68 -3.50 -10.36
N GLY A 59 -26.21 -2.34 -10.82
CA GLY A 59 -25.79 -1.24 -10.00
C GLY A 59 -25.85 0.09 -10.76
N ILE A 60 -25.42 1.15 -10.12
CA ILE A 60 -25.44 2.51 -10.64
C ILE A 60 -24.02 3.06 -10.65
N PHE A 61 -23.62 3.66 -11.76
CA PHE A 61 -22.31 4.28 -11.87
C PHE A 61 -22.25 5.57 -11.03
N VAL A 62 -21.36 5.61 -10.03
CA VAL A 62 -21.19 6.75 -9.12
C VAL A 62 -19.79 7.37 -9.17
N GLY A 63 -18.91 6.88 -10.03
CA GLY A 63 -17.62 7.54 -10.24
C GLY A 63 -16.46 6.64 -10.62
N TYR A 64 -15.28 7.22 -10.55
CA TYR A 64 -14.01 6.61 -10.91
C TYR A 64 -13.21 6.28 -9.64
N ALA A 65 -12.43 5.21 -9.66
CA ALA A 65 -11.51 4.89 -8.58
C ALA A 65 -10.28 5.81 -8.63
N ASP A 66 -9.80 6.25 -7.46
CA ASP A 66 -8.69 7.20 -7.39
C ASP A 66 -7.34 6.55 -7.70
N LEU A 67 -7.14 5.29 -7.30
CA LEU A 67 -5.86 4.57 -7.38
C LEU A 67 -5.79 3.54 -8.50
N SER A 68 -6.85 3.34 -9.27
CA SER A 68 -6.90 2.32 -10.34
C SER A 68 -7.78 2.76 -11.49
N LYS A 69 -7.55 2.16 -12.68
CA LYS A 69 -8.43 2.35 -13.86
C LYS A 69 -9.74 1.54 -13.70
N ALA A 70 -10.46 1.75 -12.60
CA ALA A 70 -11.71 1.07 -12.28
C ALA A 70 -12.84 2.07 -12.04
N TYR A 71 -14.06 1.56 -12.07
CA TYR A 71 -15.28 2.31 -11.86
C TYR A 71 -15.87 2.00 -10.48
N ARG A 72 -16.50 2.98 -9.86
CA ARG A 72 -17.23 2.85 -8.61
C ARG A 72 -18.70 2.65 -8.94
N ILE A 73 -19.23 1.48 -8.61
CA ILE A 73 -20.61 1.10 -8.88
C ILE A 73 -21.33 0.93 -7.54
N TRP A 74 -22.37 1.70 -7.34
CA TRP A 74 -23.25 1.53 -6.19
C TRP A 74 -24.25 0.42 -6.45
N LEU A 75 -24.35 -0.52 -5.53
CA LEU A 75 -25.25 -1.67 -5.60
C LEU A 75 -26.42 -1.42 -4.67
N PRO A 76 -27.64 -1.19 -5.18
CA PRO A 76 -28.83 -0.91 -4.37
C PRO A 76 -29.16 -2.03 -3.38
N ASP A 77 -29.07 -3.29 -3.84
CA ASP A 77 -29.41 -4.47 -3.06
C ASP A 77 -28.59 -4.62 -1.77
N SER A 78 -27.30 -4.31 -1.85
CA SER A 78 -26.37 -4.43 -0.71
C SER A 78 -26.03 -3.10 -0.05
N ARG A 79 -26.49 -1.96 -0.61
CA ARG A 79 -26.15 -0.59 -0.21
C ARG A 79 -24.64 -0.35 -0.11
N LYS A 80 -23.85 -1.00 -0.99
CA LYS A 80 -22.40 -0.93 -1.01
C LYS A 80 -21.90 -0.39 -2.34
N ILE A 81 -20.72 0.25 -2.30
CA ILE A 81 -19.99 0.64 -3.52
C ILE A 81 -18.95 -0.45 -3.81
N GLU A 82 -19.02 -1.02 -5.00
CA GLU A 82 -18.02 -1.97 -5.51
C GLU A 82 -17.12 -1.28 -6.53
N ILE A 83 -15.81 -1.52 -6.42
CA ILE A 83 -14.80 -0.97 -7.34
C ILE A 83 -14.37 -2.09 -8.28
N THR A 84 -14.70 -1.94 -9.57
CA THR A 84 -14.44 -2.99 -10.56
C THR A 84 -14.12 -2.42 -11.93
N ARG A 85 -13.38 -3.18 -12.75
CA ARG A 85 -13.09 -2.86 -14.16
C ARG A 85 -14.06 -3.57 -15.11
N ASP A 86 -14.64 -4.68 -14.66
CA ASP A 86 -15.51 -5.55 -15.45
C ASP A 86 -16.95 -5.02 -15.36
N VAL A 87 -17.24 -3.94 -16.08
CA VAL A 87 -18.54 -3.23 -16.05
C VAL A 87 -19.07 -3.07 -17.47
N LYS A 88 -20.36 -3.36 -17.66
CA LYS A 88 -21.13 -3.02 -18.83
C LYS A 88 -22.10 -1.87 -18.50
N PHE A 89 -21.97 -0.74 -19.19
CA PHE A 89 -22.80 0.45 -18.99
C PHE A 89 -23.99 0.47 -19.93
N MET A 90 -25.11 1.00 -19.46
CA MET A 90 -26.34 1.29 -20.22
C MET A 90 -26.59 2.80 -20.12
N GLU A 91 -25.87 3.57 -20.92
CA GLU A 91 -25.84 5.04 -20.82
C GLU A 91 -27.17 5.71 -21.19
N ASN A 92 -28.05 5.04 -21.91
CA ASN A 92 -29.37 5.54 -22.30
C ASN A 92 -30.52 5.10 -21.37
N ASP A 93 -30.21 4.41 -20.25
CA ASP A 93 -31.21 3.84 -19.34
C ASP A 93 -30.99 4.38 -17.92
N HIS A 94 -31.67 5.48 -17.61
CA HIS A 94 -31.65 6.13 -16.29
C HIS A 94 -32.88 5.66 -15.51
N LYS A 95 -32.74 4.63 -14.66
CA LYS A 95 -33.82 4.11 -13.82
C LYS A 95 -34.22 5.05 -12.64
N PHE A 96 -33.46 6.10 -12.39
CA PHE A 96 -33.80 7.07 -11.37
C PHE A 96 -34.52 8.29 -11.97
N SER A 97 -35.83 8.15 -12.16
CA SER A 97 -36.71 9.30 -12.00
C SER A 97 -36.59 9.69 -10.53
N ILE A 98 -35.89 10.77 -10.22
CA ILE A 98 -36.06 11.45 -8.95
C ILE A 98 -37.54 11.85 -8.94
N GLU A 99 -38.35 11.20 -8.10
CA GLU A 99 -39.67 11.70 -7.82
C GLU A 99 -39.52 13.17 -7.41
N LYS A 100 -40.18 14.03 -8.18
CA LYS A 100 -40.10 15.50 -8.04
C LYS A 100 -40.85 15.93 -6.79
N ASP A 101 -40.41 15.56 -5.63
CA ASP A 101 -40.92 16.11 -4.39
C ASP A 101 -39.83 16.18 -3.32
N VAL A 102 -38.82 16.96 -3.61
CA VAL A 102 -38.06 17.74 -2.60
C VAL A 102 -37.29 18.81 -3.35
N GLU A 103 -37.85 19.99 -3.50
CA GLU A 103 -37.09 21.22 -3.64
C GLU A 103 -36.22 21.38 -2.39
N ARG A 104 -34.99 20.91 -2.46
CA ARG A 104 -33.93 21.28 -1.53
C ARG A 104 -32.83 21.91 -2.33
N ASP A 105 -32.68 23.21 -2.13
CA ASP A 105 -31.57 24.02 -2.57
C ASP A 105 -30.26 23.36 -2.15
N TRP A 106 -29.53 22.82 -3.13
CA TRP A 106 -28.22 22.15 -2.94
C TRP A 106 -27.07 23.13 -2.71
N PHE A 107 -27.37 24.43 -2.54
CA PHE A 107 -26.37 25.49 -2.39
C PHE A 107 -26.31 26.13 -1.00
N ASP A 108 -27.27 25.87 -0.11
CA ASP A 108 -27.17 26.30 1.28
C ASP A 108 -26.49 25.25 2.14
N VAL A 109 -25.15 25.23 2.10
CA VAL A 109 -24.36 24.67 3.18
C VAL A 109 -24.34 25.71 4.29
N ASP A 110 -25.44 25.82 5.00
CA ASP A 110 -25.45 26.43 6.31
C ASP A 110 -24.52 25.63 7.22
N ILE A 111 -23.39 26.24 7.52
CA ILE A 111 -22.57 25.85 8.65
C ILE A 111 -23.42 26.07 9.90
N VAL A 112 -24.15 25.05 10.28
CA VAL A 112 -24.95 25.07 11.52
C VAL A 112 -23.99 25.24 12.68
N LYS A 113 -23.88 26.45 13.16
CA LYS A 113 -23.54 26.75 14.53
C LYS A 113 -24.67 26.20 15.41
N LYS A 114 -24.65 24.93 15.72
CA LYS A 114 -25.43 24.40 16.83
C LYS A 114 -24.64 24.70 18.11
N SER A 115 -25.12 25.71 18.81
CA SER A 115 -24.90 25.93 20.23
C SER A 115 -25.07 24.60 20.99
N VAL A 116 -24.16 24.35 21.90
CA VAL A 116 -24.24 23.28 22.89
C VAL A 116 -25.45 23.57 23.77
N GLU A 117 -26.56 22.91 23.51
CA GLU A 117 -27.63 22.74 24.49
C GLU A 117 -27.38 21.41 25.20
N GLU A 118 -27.35 21.49 26.52
CA GLU A 118 -27.16 20.41 27.44
C GLU A 118 -28.16 19.28 27.15
N VAL A 119 -27.64 18.11 26.75
CA VAL A 119 -28.44 16.88 26.70
C VAL A 119 -28.30 16.22 28.05
N GLU A 120 -29.37 16.24 28.85
CA GLU A 120 -29.50 15.42 30.05
C GLU A 120 -29.25 13.94 29.71
N LEU A 121 -28.23 13.38 30.36
CA LEU A 121 -27.89 11.96 30.29
C LEU A 121 -28.98 11.14 30.99
N GLN A 122 -29.72 10.36 30.25
CA GLN A 122 -30.55 9.29 30.83
C GLN A 122 -29.63 8.14 31.28
N PRO A 123 -29.93 7.50 32.44
CA PRO A 123 -29.06 6.47 32.98
C PRO A 123 -29.08 5.19 32.13
N GLU A 124 -27.91 4.59 31.95
CA GLU A 124 -27.72 3.36 31.21
C GLU A 124 -28.52 2.19 31.83
N PRO A 125 -29.11 1.30 31.01
CA PRO A 125 -29.81 0.13 31.53
C PRO A 125 -28.80 -0.87 32.13
N ASN A 126 -29.17 -1.39 33.30
CA ASN A 126 -28.39 -2.30 34.14
C ASN A 126 -28.04 -3.60 33.37
N LEU A 127 -26.72 -3.86 33.23
CA LEU A 127 -26.16 -5.00 32.48
C LEU A 127 -26.60 -6.37 33.02
N GLU A 128 -27.13 -6.45 34.25
CA GLU A 128 -27.54 -7.72 34.87
C GLU A 128 -28.90 -8.25 34.37
N GLU A 129 -29.77 -7.39 33.79
CA GLU A 129 -31.04 -7.81 33.23
C GLU A 129 -30.91 -8.40 31.81
N VAL A 130 -29.87 -8.05 31.05
CA VAL A 130 -29.63 -8.54 29.68
C VAL A 130 -29.08 -9.97 29.70
N ILE A 131 -28.40 -10.38 30.76
CA ILE A 131 -27.75 -11.71 30.87
C ILE A 131 -28.76 -12.83 31.26
N ARG A 132 -29.90 -12.49 31.81
CA ARG A 132 -30.94 -13.48 32.25
C ARG A 132 -31.83 -14.06 31.16
N GLY A 133 -31.74 -13.55 29.91
CA GLY A 133 -32.58 -13.91 28.77
C GLY A 133 -31.99 -14.95 27.80
N LEU A 134 -30.76 -15.43 28.01
CA LEU A 134 -30.09 -16.34 27.08
C LEU A 134 -29.67 -17.65 27.76
N SER A 135 -30.64 -18.54 27.95
CA SER A 135 -30.38 -19.96 28.21
C SER A 135 -30.75 -20.76 26.95
N PRO A 136 -29.84 -21.48 26.32
CA PRO A 136 -30.21 -22.47 25.29
C PRO A 136 -30.47 -23.81 25.97
N GLU A 137 -31.69 -24.33 25.73
CA GLU A 137 -32.00 -25.73 26.00
C GLU A 137 -31.21 -26.64 25.04
N LEU A 138 -30.42 -27.52 25.63
CA LEU A 138 -29.73 -28.61 24.94
C LEU A 138 -30.73 -29.73 24.66
N GLY A 139 -31.06 -29.92 23.39
CA GLY A 139 -31.73 -31.13 22.91
C GLY A 139 -30.71 -32.09 22.31
N GLU A 140 -30.45 -33.18 23.02
CA GLU A 140 -29.71 -34.33 22.50
C GLU A 140 -30.51 -35.01 21.41
N ASN A 141 -29.98 -35.15 20.21
CA ASN A 141 -30.44 -36.12 19.23
C ASN A 141 -29.25 -36.84 18.61
N ASP A 142 -29.15 -38.10 18.93
CA ASP A 142 -28.31 -39.13 18.31
C ASP A 142 -28.49 -39.15 16.80
N VAL A 143 -27.40 -39.01 16.05
CA VAL A 143 -27.33 -39.36 14.63
C VAL A 143 -26.17 -40.33 14.41
N GLN A 144 -26.55 -41.56 14.09
CA GLN A 144 -25.67 -42.67 13.72
C GLN A 144 -24.88 -42.32 12.45
N GLU A 145 -23.56 -42.56 12.49
CA GLU A 145 -22.65 -42.51 11.35
C GLU A 145 -22.92 -43.74 10.43
N GLU A 146 -23.41 -43.51 9.21
CA GLU A 146 -23.29 -44.47 8.12
C GLU A 146 -22.07 -44.15 7.25
N GLU A 147 -21.07 -45.01 7.28
CA GLU A 147 -19.94 -45.02 6.37
C GLU A 147 -20.40 -45.29 4.94
N THR A 148 -20.34 -44.33 4.02
CA THR A 148 -20.47 -44.57 2.59
C THR A 148 -19.13 -44.40 1.88
N ALA A 149 -18.70 -45.46 1.21
CA ALA A 149 -17.47 -45.55 0.41
C ALA A 149 -17.42 -44.52 -0.74
N PRO A 150 -16.23 -44.09 -1.19
CA PRO A 150 -16.08 -43.02 -2.18
C PRO A 150 -16.46 -43.51 -3.59
N VAL A 151 -17.49 -42.89 -4.17
CA VAL A 151 -17.87 -43.07 -5.57
C VAL A 151 -16.84 -42.39 -6.49
N ARG A 152 -16.18 -43.19 -7.32
CA ARG A 152 -15.25 -42.68 -8.37
C ARG A 152 -16.05 -41.89 -9.41
N ARG A 153 -15.68 -40.62 -9.59
CA ARG A 153 -16.21 -39.74 -10.65
C ARG A 153 -15.67 -40.19 -12.02
N PRO A 154 -16.50 -40.22 -13.09
CA PRO A 154 -16.05 -40.56 -14.44
C PRO A 154 -15.00 -39.52 -14.94
N GLY A 155 -13.91 -40.00 -15.50
CA GLY A 155 -12.86 -39.19 -16.09
C GLY A 155 -13.35 -38.43 -17.32
N ARG A 156 -12.74 -37.28 -17.55
CA ARG A 156 -12.95 -36.38 -18.70
C ARG A 156 -12.77 -37.16 -20.02
N PRO A 157 -13.70 -37.07 -21.02
CA PRO A 157 -13.54 -37.74 -22.31
C PRO A 157 -12.24 -37.36 -23.01
N ARG A 158 -11.57 -38.34 -23.62
CA ARG A 158 -10.35 -38.12 -24.42
C ARG A 158 -10.68 -37.26 -25.64
N ILE A 159 -9.94 -36.14 -25.81
CA ILE A 159 -10.06 -35.28 -26.99
C ILE A 159 -9.44 -36.01 -28.19
N ILE A 160 -10.26 -36.39 -29.18
CA ILE A 160 -9.81 -36.93 -30.45
C ILE A 160 -9.24 -35.77 -31.28
N ARG A 161 -7.93 -35.77 -31.51
CA ARG A 161 -7.25 -34.79 -32.39
C ARG A 161 -7.56 -35.11 -33.85
N THR A 162 -8.33 -34.26 -34.53
CA THR A 162 -8.77 -34.42 -35.92
C THR A 162 -7.75 -33.97 -36.97
N GLY A 163 -6.47 -33.85 -36.66
CA GLY A 163 -5.39 -33.59 -37.63
C GLY A 163 -5.49 -32.31 -38.48
N ARG A 164 -6.48 -31.43 -38.25
CA ARG A 164 -6.60 -30.16 -38.98
C ARG A 164 -5.68 -29.09 -38.34
N PRO A 165 -5.02 -28.23 -39.15
CA PRO A 165 -4.20 -27.15 -38.64
C PRO A 165 -5.01 -26.27 -37.66
N GLY A 166 -4.49 -26.04 -36.46
CA GLY A 166 -5.08 -25.14 -35.50
C GLY A 166 -5.22 -23.74 -36.09
N ARG A 167 -6.19 -22.98 -35.56
CA ARG A 167 -6.44 -21.57 -35.93
C ARG A 167 -5.10 -20.81 -35.97
N PRO A 168 -4.77 -20.09 -37.06
CA PRO A 168 -3.53 -19.32 -37.16
C PRO A 168 -3.41 -18.41 -35.93
N ARG A 169 -2.21 -18.32 -35.37
CA ARG A 169 -1.89 -17.28 -34.37
C ARG A 169 -2.27 -15.95 -34.99
N LYS A 170 -3.17 -15.20 -34.35
CA LYS A 170 -3.35 -13.78 -34.65
C LYS A 170 -1.99 -13.14 -34.40
N ASP A 171 -1.30 -12.78 -35.46
CA ASP A 171 -0.24 -11.80 -35.38
C ASP A 171 -0.90 -10.56 -34.79
N PHE A 172 -0.61 -10.30 -33.50
CA PHE A 172 -0.88 -9.01 -32.93
C PHE A 172 0.01 -8.08 -33.76
N ALA A 173 -0.65 -7.44 -34.73
CA ALA A 173 -0.07 -6.40 -35.54
C ALA A 173 0.80 -5.54 -34.64
N LYS A 174 1.99 -5.24 -35.10
CA LYS A 174 2.93 -4.31 -34.52
C LYS A 174 2.19 -3.15 -33.90
N GLN A 175 1.88 -3.29 -32.61
CA GLN A 175 1.40 -2.18 -31.81
C GLN A 175 2.60 -1.25 -31.81
N VAL A 176 2.47 -0.13 -32.44
CA VAL A 176 3.43 0.96 -32.36
C VAL A 176 3.66 1.14 -30.88
N VAL A 177 4.80 0.68 -30.39
CA VAL A 177 5.27 0.92 -29.05
C VAL A 177 5.56 2.41 -29.03
N LEU A 178 4.54 3.20 -28.70
CA LEU A 178 4.74 4.53 -28.16
C LEU A 178 5.58 4.26 -26.91
N GLU A 179 6.86 4.58 -27.00
CA GLU A 179 7.75 4.51 -25.85
C GLU A 179 7.06 5.21 -24.70
N PRO A 180 6.86 4.51 -23.55
CA PRO A 180 6.29 5.19 -22.40
C PRO A 180 7.31 6.23 -21.97
N VAL A 181 6.93 7.50 -22.05
CA VAL A 181 7.65 8.61 -21.45
C VAL A 181 7.50 8.49 -19.91
N SER A 182 8.18 7.50 -19.37
CA SER A 182 8.51 7.34 -17.96
C SER A 182 9.67 6.34 -17.86
N ALA A 183 10.86 6.82 -18.23
CA ALA A 183 12.12 6.11 -18.06
C ALA A 183 12.37 5.66 -16.59
N ASP A 184 11.58 6.15 -15.66
CA ASP A 184 11.69 5.88 -14.22
C ASP A 184 11.24 4.47 -13.77
N ILE A 185 10.63 3.66 -14.64
CA ILE A 185 9.97 2.41 -14.21
C ILE A 185 10.72 1.15 -14.65
N ALA A 186 11.73 1.24 -15.50
CA ALA A 186 12.46 0.06 -15.96
C ALA A 186 13.36 -0.50 -14.85
N GLU A 187 12.97 -1.68 -14.31
CA GLU A 187 13.81 -2.45 -13.40
C GLU A 187 14.98 -3.07 -14.20
N ILE A 188 16.20 -2.79 -13.75
CA ILE A 188 17.42 -3.35 -14.35
C ILE A 188 17.70 -4.69 -13.68
N SER A 189 17.89 -5.75 -14.46
CA SER A 189 18.23 -7.04 -13.88
C SER A 189 19.62 -7.01 -13.23
N ALA A 190 19.76 -7.61 -12.05
CA ALA A 190 21.04 -7.68 -11.34
C ALA A 190 22.15 -8.30 -12.21
N ARG A 191 21.80 -9.33 -13.01
CA ARG A 191 22.74 -9.95 -13.96
C ARG A 191 23.28 -8.92 -14.98
N LYS A 192 22.42 -8.10 -15.57
CA LYS A 192 22.84 -7.07 -16.53
C LYS A 192 23.68 -5.98 -15.85
N ALA A 193 23.32 -5.58 -14.65
CA ALA A 193 24.06 -4.60 -13.87
C ALA A 193 25.48 -5.06 -13.52
N MET A 194 25.63 -6.35 -13.14
CA MET A 194 26.91 -6.92 -12.73
C MET A 194 27.81 -7.31 -13.91
N SER A 195 27.27 -7.52 -15.11
CA SER A 195 28.07 -7.84 -16.31
C SER A 195 28.27 -6.66 -17.27
N GLY A 196 27.66 -5.51 -16.98
CA GLY A 196 27.70 -4.32 -17.84
C GLY A 196 28.86 -3.36 -17.55
N PRO A 197 29.07 -2.34 -18.39
CA PRO A 197 30.10 -1.33 -18.19
C PRO A 197 29.90 -0.52 -16.91
N ASP A 198 28.66 -0.42 -16.43
CA ASP A 198 28.26 0.33 -15.23
C ASP A 198 28.39 -0.48 -13.92
N HIS A 199 29.07 -1.64 -13.97
CA HIS A 199 29.27 -2.52 -12.81
C HIS A 199 29.80 -1.79 -11.56
N PRO A 200 30.86 -0.91 -11.65
CA PRO A 200 31.38 -0.26 -10.47
C PRO A 200 30.35 0.62 -9.74
N GLU A 201 29.48 1.27 -10.47
CA GLU A 201 28.43 2.13 -9.90
C GLU A 201 27.27 1.32 -9.30
N TRP A 202 26.97 0.14 -9.90
CA TRP A 202 25.96 -0.75 -9.37
C TRP A 202 26.42 -1.49 -8.12
N ILE A 203 27.69 -1.93 -8.05
CA ILE A 203 28.21 -2.56 -6.83
C ILE A 203 28.25 -1.57 -5.67
N GLU A 204 28.56 -0.29 -5.92
CA GLU A 204 28.50 0.76 -4.90
C GLU A 204 27.07 0.99 -4.42
N ALA A 205 26.08 1.04 -5.32
CA ALA A 205 24.69 1.17 -4.95
C ALA A 205 24.16 -0.03 -4.13
N MET A 206 24.55 -1.26 -4.50
CA MET A 206 24.23 -2.46 -3.75
C MET A 206 24.96 -2.50 -2.39
N ALA A 207 26.20 -2.07 -2.34
CA ALA A 207 26.96 -1.97 -1.10
C ALA A 207 26.33 -0.95 -0.15
N SER A 208 25.89 0.20 -0.65
CA SER A 208 25.17 1.20 0.14
C SER A 208 23.89 0.61 0.79
N GLU A 209 23.12 -0.19 0.04
CA GLU A 209 21.95 -0.88 0.59
C GLU A 209 22.34 -1.91 1.65
N VAL A 210 23.34 -2.76 1.38
CA VAL A 210 23.80 -3.79 2.33
C VAL A 210 24.37 -3.14 3.60
N LYS A 211 25.12 -2.04 3.50
CA LYS A 211 25.58 -1.25 4.65
C LYS A 211 24.42 -0.77 5.52
N SER A 212 23.33 -0.30 4.88
CA SER A 212 22.13 0.13 5.60
C SER A 212 21.45 -1.04 6.31
N LEU A 213 21.38 -2.22 5.68
CA LEU A 213 20.82 -3.43 6.29
C LEU A 213 21.66 -3.93 7.48
N ILE A 214 23.00 -3.87 7.38
CA ILE A 214 23.93 -4.19 8.49
C ILE A 214 23.75 -3.18 9.63
N LYS A 215 23.77 -1.88 9.35
CA LYS A 215 23.57 -0.80 10.32
C LYS A 215 22.27 -0.97 11.13
N ASN A 216 21.22 -1.40 10.46
CA ASN A 216 19.91 -1.62 11.06
C ASN A 216 19.74 -3.00 11.72
N ASN A 217 20.73 -3.88 11.70
CA ASN A 217 20.61 -5.26 12.19
C ASN A 217 19.38 -5.98 11.62
N THR A 218 19.19 -5.87 10.29
CA THR A 218 17.97 -6.34 9.61
C THR A 218 17.87 -7.85 9.60
N TRP A 219 19.02 -8.55 9.52
CA TRP A 219 19.11 -10.01 9.55
C TRP A 219 20.40 -10.50 10.21
N TYR A 220 20.39 -11.79 10.54
CA TYR A 220 21.58 -12.56 10.91
C TYR A 220 21.78 -13.71 9.93
N LEU A 221 23.02 -14.03 9.56
CA LEU A 221 23.31 -15.25 8.82
C LEU A 221 23.27 -16.42 9.81
N VAL A 222 22.49 -17.44 9.48
CA VAL A 222 22.34 -18.68 10.26
C VAL A 222 22.52 -19.87 9.33
N ASP A 223 22.89 -21.02 9.90
CA ASP A 223 22.96 -22.27 9.13
C ASP A 223 21.56 -22.60 8.60
N ARG A 224 21.49 -23.16 7.39
CA ARG A 224 20.22 -23.50 6.75
C ARG A 224 19.43 -24.48 7.62
N PRO A 225 18.25 -24.09 8.11
CA PRO A 225 17.44 -24.97 8.96
C PRO A 225 16.80 -26.07 8.11
N GLY A 226 16.81 -27.29 8.62
CA GLY A 226 16.07 -28.41 8.04
C GLY A 226 14.57 -28.25 8.25
N GLY A 227 13.77 -28.48 7.19
CA GLY A 227 12.31 -28.52 7.29
C GLY A 227 11.61 -27.16 7.43
N GLN A 228 12.36 -26.06 7.50
CA GLN A 228 11.80 -24.72 7.57
C GLN A 228 11.61 -24.14 6.16
N ARG A 229 10.58 -23.30 5.99
CA ARG A 229 10.38 -22.58 4.75
C ARG A 229 11.39 -21.44 4.63
N ILE A 230 12.04 -21.37 3.46
CA ILE A 230 12.97 -20.29 3.13
C ILE A 230 12.39 -19.53 1.95
N ILE A 231 12.20 -18.23 2.09
CA ILE A 231 11.72 -17.36 1.01
C ILE A 231 12.90 -16.88 0.17
N GLY A 232 12.67 -16.60 -1.10
CA GLY A 232 13.70 -16.04 -1.96
C GLY A 232 13.99 -14.57 -1.66
N SER A 233 15.11 -14.09 -2.20
CA SER A 233 15.49 -12.67 -2.20
C SER A 233 15.92 -12.21 -3.59
N ARG A 234 15.88 -10.90 -3.84
CA ARG A 234 16.45 -10.31 -5.06
C ARG A 234 16.83 -8.85 -4.83
N PHE A 235 17.77 -8.37 -5.62
CA PHE A 235 17.98 -6.94 -5.78
C PHE A 235 17.00 -6.36 -6.80
N VAL A 236 16.41 -5.21 -6.45
CA VAL A 236 15.66 -4.33 -7.35
C VAL A 236 16.52 -3.12 -7.61
N LEU A 237 16.91 -2.91 -8.87
CA LEU A 237 17.83 -1.89 -9.32
C LEU A 237 17.10 -0.88 -10.19
N ARG A 238 17.27 0.42 -9.89
CA ARG A 238 16.65 1.51 -10.64
C ARG A 238 17.60 2.70 -10.77
N ASN A 239 17.57 3.36 -11.92
CA ASN A 239 18.17 4.67 -12.07
C ASN A 239 17.20 5.73 -11.56
N LYS A 240 17.70 6.71 -10.81
CA LYS A 240 17.01 7.96 -10.57
C LYS A 240 17.55 9.00 -11.54
N TYR A 241 16.64 9.78 -12.12
CA TYR A 241 16.97 10.79 -13.11
C TYR A 241 16.72 12.18 -12.52
N LYS A 242 17.57 13.13 -12.90
CA LYS A 242 17.35 14.56 -12.67
C LYS A 242 16.26 15.08 -13.60
N SER A 243 15.82 16.30 -13.37
CA SER A 243 14.84 17.00 -14.23
C SER A 243 15.30 17.18 -15.69
N ASP A 244 16.62 17.17 -15.92
CA ASP A 244 17.25 17.26 -17.25
C ASP A 244 17.33 15.92 -17.99
N GLY A 245 16.87 14.81 -17.37
CA GLY A 245 16.92 13.46 -17.93
C GLY A 245 18.24 12.72 -17.75
N THR A 246 19.25 13.34 -17.13
CA THR A 246 20.51 12.66 -16.77
C THR A 246 20.33 11.78 -15.55
N ILE A 247 21.15 10.72 -15.42
CA ILE A 247 21.12 9.86 -14.24
C ILE A 247 21.63 10.66 -13.03
N ASP A 248 20.76 10.81 -12.02
CA ASP A 248 21.12 11.41 -10.73
C ASP A 248 21.90 10.43 -9.87
N LYS A 249 21.31 9.26 -9.65
CA LYS A 249 21.96 8.16 -8.92
C LYS A 249 21.37 6.80 -9.25
N ARG A 250 22.15 5.76 -9.07
CA ARG A 250 21.70 4.37 -9.10
C ARG A 250 21.18 3.99 -7.73
N LYS A 251 20.02 3.35 -7.68
CA LYS A 251 19.39 2.90 -6.43
C LYS A 251 19.22 1.40 -6.46
N ALA A 252 19.74 0.72 -5.44
CA ALA A 252 19.51 -0.68 -5.18
C ALA A 252 18.62 -0.86 -3.95
N ARG A 253 17.82 -1.91 -3.94
CA ARG A 253 17.08 -2.39 -2.77
C ARG A 253 17.10 -3.90 -2.72
N VAL A 254 17.32 -4.47 -1.56
CA VAL A 254 17.08 -5.89 -1.32
C VAL A 254 15.60 -6.09 -1.04
N VAL A 255 14.99 -7.01 -1.76
CA VAL A 255 13.55 -7.30 -1.68
C VAL A 255 13.36 -8.77 -1.40
N ALA A 256 12.65 -9.09 -0.31
CA ALA A 256 12.20 -10.43 0.01
C ALA A 256 11.09 -10.88 -0.95
N GLN A 257 11.08 -12.15 -1.35
CA GLN A 257 10.03 -12.71 -2.19
C GLN A 257 8.87 -13.24 -1.33
N GLY A 258 8.21 -12.33 -0.60
CA GLY A 258 7.14 -12.63 0.33
C GLY A 258 5.86 -13.19 -0.31
N PHE A 259 5.72 -13.13 -1.65
CA PHE A 259 4.57 -13.72 -2.35
C PHE A 259 4.45 -15.25 -2.16
N GLY A 260 5.53 -15.91 -1.74
CA GLY A 260 5.54 -17.32 -1.40
C GLY A 260 5.09 -17.61 0.04
N MET A 261 4.89 -16.60 0.89
CA MET A 261 4.48 -16.76 2.30
C MET A 261 3.00 -17.10 2.40
N LYS A 262 2.64 -17.85 3.44
CA LYS A 262 1.25 -18.25 3.70
C LYS A 262 0.69 -17.47 4.87
N PRO A 263 -0.51 -16.86 4.72
CA PRO A 263 -1.24 -16.28 5.84
C PRO A 263 -1.43 -17.30 6.95
N GLU A 264 -1.52 -16.85 8.19
CA GLU A 264 -1.73 -17.63 9.43
C GLU A 264 -0.58 -18.61 9.80
N ILE A 265 0.43 -18.76 8.93
CA ILE A 265 1.62 -19.59 9.16
C ILE A 265 2.88 -18.73 9.22
N ASP A 266 3.12 -17.95 8.17
CA ASP A 266 4.33 -17.13 8.02
C ASP A 266 4.11 -15.67 8.44
N PHE A 267 2.86 -15.23 8.49
CA PHE A 267 2.43 -13.92 8.97
C PHE A 267 0.93 -13.92 9.32
N HIS A 268 0.51 -12.99 10.18
CA HIS A 268 -0.89 -12.87 10.60
C HIS A 268 -1.52 -11.60 10.02
N GLU A 269 -1.10 -10.42 10.46
CA GLU A 269 -1.64 -9.15 10.03
C GLU A 269 -0.70 -8.41 9.07
N THR A 270 -1.28 -7.84 8.03
CA THR A 270 -0.52 -7.09 7.01
C THR A 270 -1.04 -5.68 6.81
N PHE A 271 -2.22 -5.36 7.38
CA PHE A 271 -2.82 -4.06 7.17
C PHE A 271 -2.03 -2.97 7.88
N ALA A 272 -1.51 -2.02 7.13
CA ALA A 272 -0.96 -0.76 7.62
C ALA A 272 -1.83 0.38 7.08
N PRO A 273 -2.35 1.27 7.93
CA PRO A 273 -3.08 2.42 7.47
C PRO A 273 -2.15 3.36 6.68
N VAL A 274 -2.70 4.04 5.69
CA VAL A 274 -2.02 5.09 4.93
C VAL A 274 -2.96 6.30 4.88
N ALA A 275 -2.45 7.49 5.16
CA ALA A 275 -3.24 8.70 5.18
C ALA A 275 -4.03 8.89 3.88
N ARG A 276 -5.30 9.20 4.01
CA ARG A 276 -6.14 9.51 2.85
C ARG A 276 -5.74 10.88 2.30
N LEU A 277 -5.72 11.00 0.99
CA LEU A 277 -5.41 12.30 0.35
C LEU A 277 -6.37 13.42 0.81
N ALA A 278 -7.63 13.07 1.11
CA ALA A 278 -8.60 14.00 1.68
C ALA A 278 -8.19 14.50 3.07
N SER A 279 -7.68 13.60 3.93
CA SER A 279 -7.19 13.94 5.28
C SER A 279 -5.95 14.82 5.22
N ILE A 280 -4.99 14.50 4.32
CA ILE A 280 -3.80 15.34 4.09
C ILE A 280 -4.21 16.75 3.67
N ARG A 281 -5.11 16.86 2.68
CA ARG A 281 -5.60 18.16 2.19
C ARG A 281 -6.35 18.94 3.27
N ALA A 282 -7.19 18.28 4.08
CA ALA A 282 -7.89 18.89 5.17
C ALA A 282 -6.93 19.42 6.25
N ALA A 283 -5.94 18.62 6.63
CA ALA A 283 -4.91 19.02 7.60
C ALA A 283 -4.10 20.25 7.11
N VAL A 284 -3.67 20.24 5.85
CA VAL A 284 -2.98 21.41 5.24
C VAL A 284 -3.88 22.63 5.18
N ALA A 285 -5.18 22.50 4.85
CA ALA A 285 -6.12 23.60 4.83
C ALA A 285 -6.35 24.19 6.24
N VAL A 286 -6.43 23.33 7.26
CA VAL A 286 -6.53 23.76 8.67
C VAL A 286 -5.25 24.47 9.10
N ALA A 287 -4.08 23.93 8.76
CA ALA A 287 -2.79 24.56 9.05
C ALA A 287 -2.70 25.96 8.44
N PHE A 288 -3.11 26.10 7.17
CA PHE A 288 -3.11 27.39 6.48
C PHE A 288 -4.12 28.38 7.14
N SER A 289 -5.32 27.91 7.48
CA SER A 289 -6.35 28.78 8.11
C SER A 289 -5.97 29.27 9.51
N LYS A 290 -5.07 28.54 10.19
CA LYS A 290 -4.56 28.84 11.53
C LYS A 290 -3.15 29.45 11.53
N ASP A 291 -2.65 29.84 10.37
CA ASP A 291 -1.27 30.36 10.18
C ASP A 291 -0.20 29.46 10.81
N MET A 292 -0.38 28.14 10.68
CA MET A 292 0.58 27.16 11.17
C MET A 292 1.72 26.98 10.17
N LYS A 293 2.92 26.76 10.67
CA LYS A 293 4.07 26.32 9.89
C LYS A 293 3.95 24.84 9.58
N ILE A 294 4.47 24.41 8.45
CA ILE A 294 4.48 23.02 7.98
C ILE A 294 5.92 22.60 7.78
N ARG A 295 6.31 21.45 8.31
CA ARG A 295 7.61 20.83 8.14
C ARG A 295 7.43 19.44 7.57
N GLN A 296 8.16 19.11 6.50
CA GLN A 296 8.16 17.77 5.92
C GLN A 296 9.41 17.01 6.32
N LEU A 297 9.23 15.79 6.80
CA LEU A 297 10.29 14.86 7.15
C LEU A 297 10.16 13.56 6.34
N ASP A 298 11.28 12.95 5.97
CA ASP A 298 11.36 11.64 5.31
C ASP A 298 12.15 10.68 6.22
N ILE A 299 11.53 9.55 6.56
CA ILE A 299 12.20 8.52 7.36
C ILE A 299 13.03 7.63 6.45
N THR A 300 14.33 7.69 6.61
CA THR A 300 15.25 6.86 5.84
C THR A 300 15.04 5.39 6.21
N THR A 301 14.80 4.54 5.19
CA THR A 301 14.65 3.08 5.39
C THR A 301 13.55 2.68 6.39
N ALA A 302 12.38 3.29 6.31
CA ALA A 302 11.25 3.14 7.23
C ALA A 302 10.97 1.67 7.61
N TYR A 303 10.84 0.75 6.66
CA TYR A 303 10.55 -0.65 6.94
C TYR A 303 11.63 -1.37 7.77
N LEU A 304 12.89 -0.95 7.67
CA LEU A 304 13.99 -1.53 8.45
C LEU A 304 13.94 -1.15 9.95
N ASN A 305 13.03 -0.27 10.34
CA ASN A 305 12.76 0.07 11.74
C ASN A 305 11.68 -0.82 12.37
N GLY A 306 10.81 -1.45 11.56
CA GLY A 306 9.77 -2.37 12.04
C GLY A 306 10.36 -3.70 12.51
N ILE A 307 9.98 -4.16 13.70
CA ILE A 307 10.44 -5.43 14.28
C ILE A 307 9.55 -6.56 13.76
N ILE A 308 10.16 -7.63 13.26
CA ILE A 308 9.46 -8.86 12.87
C ILE A 308 9.47 -9.83 14.04
N LYS A 309 8.28 -10.29 14.42
CA LYS A 309 8.10 -11.24 15.54
C LYS A 309 8.23 -12.70 15.09
N GLU A 310 7.92 -12.96 13.84
CA GLU A 310 7.95 -14.30 13.24
C GLU A 310 9.37 -14.68 12.82
N LYS A 311 9.69 -15.98 12.90
CA LYS A 311 10.96 -16.53 12.41
C LYS A 311 10.88 -16.72 10.91
N ILE A 312 11.42 -15.76 10.15
CA ILE A 312 11.43 -15.78 8.69
C ILE A 312 12.86 -16.03 8.20
N PHE A 313 13.03 -17.11 7.44
CA PHE A 313 14.29 -17.42 6.78
C PHE A 313 14.22 -17.01 5.31
N MET A 314 15.26 -16.32 4.85
CA MET A 314 15.36 -15.80 3.49
C MET A 314 16.69 -16.22 2.87
N GLU A 315 16.67 -16.64 1.60
CA GLU A 315 17.89 -16.89 0.83
C GLU A 315 18.79 -15.65 0.84
N THR A 316 20.09 -15.87 0.94
CA THR A 316 21.06 -14.77 0.80
C THR A 316 20.89 -14.09 -0.56
N PRO A 317 20.91 -12.75 -0.63
CA PRO A 317 20.85 -12.04 -1.91
C PRO A 317 22.00 -12.49 -2.84
N LYS A 318 21.69 -12.68 -4.11
CA LYS A 318 22.71 -12.97 -5.12
C LYS A 318 23.79 -11.89 -5.10
N HIS A 319 25.05 -12.27 -5.32
CA HIS A 319 26.22 -11.39 -5.27
C HIS A 319 26.54 -10.81 -3.88
N LEU A 320 25.90 -11.32 -2.80
CA LEU A 320 26.16 -10.78 -1.45
C LEU A 320 27.64 -10.89 -1.07
N GLU A 321 28.32 -12.01 -1.39
CA GLU A 321 29.74 -12.18 -1.05
C GLU A 321 30.62 -11.13 -1.74
N GLU A 322 30.43 -10.89 -3.04
CA GLU A 322 31.15 -9.88 -3.81
C GLU A 322 30.89 -8.47 -3.26
N ILE A 323 29.66 -8.18 -2.84
CA ILE A 323 29.29 -6.91 -2.22
C ILE A 323 29.96 -6.74 -0.86
N LEU A 324 29.99 -7.77 -0.03
CA LEU A 324 30.66 -7.76 1.27
C LEU A 324 32.18 -7.58 1.10
N GLU A 325 32.80 -8.22 0.12
CA GLU A 325 34.22 -7.98 -0.23
C GLU A 325 34.48 -6.53 -0.61
N HIS A 326 33.59 -5.95 -1.43
CA HIS A 326 33.66 -4.53 -1.78
C HIS A 326 33.56 -3.66 -0.54
N ILE A 327 32.62 -3.91 0.38
CA ILE A 327 32.48 -3.17 1.65
C ILE A 327 33.77 -3.29 2.49
N VAL A 328 34.28 -4.49 2.69
CA VAL A 328 35.51 -4.69 3.48
C VAL A 328 36.71 -3.97 2.88
N ARG A 329 36.78 -3.84 1.55
CA ARG A 329 37.86 -3.13 0.86
C ARG A 329 37.72 -1.60 0.94
N THR A 330 36.49 -1.07 0.85
CA THR A 330 36.23 0.37 0.71
C THR A 330 35.96 1.07 2.04
N GLU A 331 35.42 0.37 3.05
CA GLU A 331 35.16 0.94 4.37
C GLU A 331 36.44 1.17 5.18
N LYS A 332 36.41 2.21 6.03
CA LYS A 332 37.50 2.53 6.98
C LYS A 332 37.78 1.34 7.91
N LYS A 333 39.05 1.19 8.33
CA LYS A 333 39.52 -0.01 9.04
C LYS A 333 38.80 -0.31 10.39
N GLU A 334 38.17 0.66 11.03
CA GLU A 334 37.65 0.57 12.41
C GLU A 334 36.12 0.77 12.48
N THR A 335 35.36 0.48 11.41
CA THR A 335 33.92 0.62 11.45
C THR A 335 33.24 -0.71 11.81
N THR A 336 32.20 -0.65 12.64
CA THR A 336 31.35 -1.79 12.98
C THR A 336 30.77 -2.48 11.74
N ILE A 337 30.44 -1.71 10.70
CA ILE A 337 29.94 -2.21 9.40
C ILE A 337 30.96 -3.12 8.73
N ARG A 338 32.26 -2.72 8.74
CA ARG A 338 33.31 -3.53 8.14
C ARG A 338 33.56 -4.84 8.90
N GLU A 339 33.52 -4.79 10.22
CA GLU A 339 33.67 -5.97 11.07
C GLU A 339 32.52 -6.96 10.87
N GLU A 340 31.28 -6.46 10.84
CA GLU A 340 30.10 -7.30 10.59
C GLU A 340 30.13 -7.89 9.16
N ALA A 341 30.51 -7.10 8.15
CA ALA A 341 30.69 -7.62 6.78
C ALA A 341 31.72 -8.75 6.73
N ARG A 342 32.84 -8.64 7.47
CA ARG A 342 33.87 -9.68 7.55
C ARG A 342 33.34 -10.94 8.24
N LYS A 343 32.64 -10.81 9.36
CA LYS A 343 32.00 -11.94 10.05
C LYS A 343 31.00 -12.65 9.15
N MET A 344 30.18 -11.90 8.40
CA MET A 344 29.24 -12.47 7.44
C MET A 344 29.94 -13.26 6.35
N MET A 345 31.02 -12.74 5.76
CA MET A 345 31.83 -13.45 4.77
C MET A 345 32.42 -14.75 5.33
N GLU A 346 33.01 -14.71 6.54
CA GLU A 346 33.56 -15.88 7.20
C GLU A 346 32.49 -16.96 7.40
N ARG A 347 31.26 -16.54 7.75
CA ARG A 347 30.16 -17.48 7.96
C ARG A 347 29.67 -18.08 6.64
N MET A 348 29.59 -17.29 5.57
CA MET A 348 29.24 -17.78 4.22
C MET A 348 30.26 -18.83 3.72
N ARG A 349 31.53 -18.63 4.01
CA ARG A 349 32.60 -19.60 3.62
C ARG A 349 32.58 -20.91 4.41
N LYS A 350 31.99 -20.93 5.60
CA LYS A 350 31.91 -22.10 6.46
C LYS A 350 30.81 -23.09 6.11
N GLY A 351 29.78 -22.67 5.38
CA GLY A 351 28.65 -23.55 5.07
C GLY A 351 27.51 -22.88 4.30
N ASP A 352 26.44 -23.64 4.10
CA ASP A 352 25.20 -23.17 3.49
C ASP A 352 24.41 -22.36 4.51
N VAL A 353 24.33 -21.05 4.30
CA VAL A 353 23.71 -20.10 5.22
C VAL A 353 22.54 -19.38 4.57
N VAL A 354 21.60 -18.97 5.41
CA VAL A 354 20.42 -18.15 5.07
C VAL A 354 20.34 -16.95 5.99
N CYS A 355 19.59 -15.95 5.59
CA CYS A 355 19.26 -14.78 6.42
C CYS A 355 18.08 -15.10 7.32
N LEU A 356 18.25 -15.03 8.64
CA LEU A 356 17.13 -14.95 9.61
C LEU A 356 16.76 -13.48 9.77
N LEU A 357 15.56 -13.11 9.37
CA LEU A 357 15.09 -11.73 9.42
C LEU A 357 14.73 -11.32 10.85
N ASN A 358 15.21 -10.17 11.27
CA ASN A 358 14.95 -9.56 12.57
C ASN A 358 14.03 -8.35 12.44
N LYS A 359 14.08 -7.67 11.28
CA LYS A 359 13.31 -6.48 10.99
C LYS A 359 12.60 -6.56 9.65
N GLY A 360 11.62 -5.68 9.46
CA GLY A 360 10.87 -5.55 8.23
C GLY A 360 11.78 -5.29 7.03
N LEU A 361 11.49 -5.95 5.91
CA LEU A 361 12.20 -5.78 4.65
C LEU A 361 11.20 -5.57 3.52
N TYR A 362 11.59 -4.82 2.50
CA TYR A 362 10.78 -4.66 1.30
C TYR A 362 10.38 -6.02 0.73
N GLY A 363 9.10 -6.16 0.37
CA GLY A 363 8.54 -7.39 -0.18
C GLY A 363 7.96 -8.37 0.83
N LEU A 364 8.13 -8.16 2.13
CA LEU A 364 7.39 -8.90 3.16
C LEU A 364 5.98 -8.33 3.28
N PRO A 365 4.93 -9.18 3.35
CA PRO A 365 3.55 -8.73 3.50
C PRO A 365 3.32 -7.87 4.74
N GLN A 366 3.93 -8.22 5.87
CA GLN A 366 3.77 -7.56 7.18
C GLN A 366 4.74 -6.40 7.43
N ALA A 367 5.70 -6.11 6.52
CA ALA A 367 6.70 -5.07 6.77
C ALA A 367 6.08 -3.68 7.00
N GLY A 368 5.04 -3.34 6.23
CA GLY A 368 4.32 -2.08 6.39
C GLY A 368 3.64 -1.97 7.76
N ARG A 369 3.03 -3.08 8.23
CA ARG A 369 2.38 -3.14 9.54
C ARG A 369 3.41 -2.99 10.68
N ALA A 370 4.48 -3.76 10.64
CA ALA A 370 5.55 -3.70 11.65
C ALA A 370 6.17 -2.28 11.75
N TRP A 371 6.34 -1.60 10.63
CA TRP A 371 6.78 -0.21 10.60
C TRP A 371 5.74 0.74 11.21
N ASN A 372 4.48 0.62 10.80
CA ASN A 372 3.41 1.47 11.31
C ASN A 372 3.24 1.32 12.83
N ASP A 373 3.27 0.09 13.35
CA ASP A 373 3.18 -0.19 14.78
C ASP A 373 4.35 0.47 15.56
N ARG A 374 5.57 0.40 15.01
CA ARG A 374 6.76 1.01 15.63
C ARG A 374 6.67 2.54 15.64
N LEU A 375 6.18 3.15 14.56
CA LEU A 375 6.02 4.61 14.49
C LEU A 375 4.86 5.09 15.38
N ASP A 376 3.74 4.37 15.39
CA ASP A 376 2.59 4.66 16.28
C ASP A 376 3.00 4.64 17.75
N GLU A 377 3.77 3.63 18.16
CA GLU A 377 4.30 3.52 19.54
C GLU A 377 5.13 4.76 19.92
N GLU A 378 6.05 5.18 19.06
CA GLU A 378 6.88 6.36 19.31
C GLU A 378 6.06 7.66 19.33
N LEU A 379 5.12 7.84 18.40
CA LEU A 379 4.28 9.02 18.40
C LEU A 379 3.37 9.10 19.63
N ARG A 380 2.81 7.98 20.07
CA ARG A 380 2.03 7.93 21.32
C ARG A 380 2.90 8.26 22.53
N SER A 381 4.14 7.84 22.55
CA SER A 381 5.08 8.20 23.63
C SER A 381 5.35 9.71 23.71
N LEU A 382 5.19 10.43 22.59
CA LEU A 382 5.28 11.89 22.52
C LEU A 382 3.96 12.61 22.89
N GLY A 383 2.93 11.86 23.29
CA GLY A 383 1.60 12.39 23.60
C GLY A 383 0.72 12.62 22.37
N ALA A 384 1.09 12.08 21.21
CA ALA A 384 0.27 12.17 20.02
C ALA A 384 -0.90 11.19 20.06
N VAL A 385 -2.10 11.66 19.76
CA VAL A 385 -3.32 10.86 19.72
C VAL A 385 -3.81 10.76 18.29
N PRO A 386 -4.01 9.55 17.74
CA PRO A 386 -4.55 9.41 16.39
C PRO A 386 -6.00 9.87 16.32
N SER A 387 -6.38 10.46 15.20
CA SER A 387 -7.75 10.90 14.94
C SER A 387 -8.66 9.72 14.59
N ASP A 388 -9.90 9.73 15.08
CA ASP A 388 -10.92 8.72 14.73
C ASP A 388 -11.25 8.71 13.23
N ALA A 389 -11.14 9.86 12.56
CA ALA A 389 -11.44 9.99 11.14
C ALA A 389 -10.38 9.34 10.23
N ASP A 390 -9.10 9.42 10.63
CA ASP A 390 -7.97 8.85 9.89
C ASP A 390 -6.84 8.54 10.88
N PRO A 391 -6.51 7.26 11.14
CA PRO A 391 -5.50 6.87 12.12
C PRO A 391 -4.08 7.33 11.77
N CYS A 392 -3.85 7.83 10.55
CA CYS A 392 -2.57 8.41 10.13
C CYS A 392 -2.48 9.92 10.39
N VAL A 393 -3.51 10.53 10.98
CA VAL A 393 -3.52 11.93 11.42
C VAL A 393 -3.50 11.95 12.94
N TYR A 394 -2.44 12.48 13.52
CA TYR A 394 -2.26 12.59 14.96
C TYR A 394 -2.40 14.03 15.41
N VAL A 395 -2.92 14.20 16.61
CA VAL A 395 -3.02 15.48 17.29
C VAL A 395 -2.12 15.45 18.53
N VAL A 396 -1.29 16.46 18.69
CA VAL A 396 -0.47 16.68 19.88
C VAL A 396 -0.91 17.96 20.54
N GLN A 397 -1.19 17.89 21.85
CA GLN A 397 -1.50 19.04 22.68
C GLN A 397 -0.33 19.29 23.66
N ALA A 398 0.36 20.39 23.51
CA ALA A 398 1.46 20.76 24.39
C ALA A 398 1.36 22.25 24.75
N SER A 399 1.28 22.56 26.05
CA SER A 399 1.34 23.94 26.57
C SER A 399 0.47 24.95 25.80
N ASN A 400 -0.80 24.64 25.56
CA ASN A 400 -1.77 25.43 24.77
C ASN A 400 -1.49 25.52 23.25
N VAL A 401 -0.52 24.75 22.75
CA VAL A 401 -0.26 24.63 21.29
C VAL A 401 -0.81 23.31 20.79
N THR A 402 -1.68 23.39 19.78
CA THR A 402 -2.16 22.20 19.05
C THR A 402 -1.28 21.99 17.83
N SER A 403 -0.71 20.81 17.71
CA SER A 403 0.07 20.39 16.54
C SER A 403 -0.58 19.19 15.87
N PHE A 404 -0.43 19.09 14.55
CA PHE A 404 -0.88 17.94 13.76
C PHE A 404 0.34 17.23 13.17
N ILE A 405 0.29 15.90 13.20
CA ILE A 405 1.28 15.05 12.53
C ILE A 405 0.50 14.17 11.55
N VAL A 406 0.87 14.19 10.29
CA VAL A 406 0.25 13.35 9.25
C VAL A 406 1.31 12.41 8.68
N ILE A 407 1.00 11.11 8.65
CA ILE A 407 1.92 10.05 8.22
C ILE A 407 1.47 9.51 6.88
N TYR A 408 2.41 9.44 5.93
CA TYR A 408 2.22 8.74 4.67
C TYR A 408 3.39 7.79 4.41
N VAL A 409 3.34 6.61 5.00
CA VAL A 409 4.38 5.55 5.00
C VAL A 409 5.68 6.02 5.65
N ASP A 410 6.59 6.60 4.87
CA ASP A 410 7.91 7.15 5.25
C ASP A 410 7.91 8.68 5.33
N ASP A 411 6.95 9.34 4.70
CA ASP A 411 6.77 10.80 4.76
C ASP A 411 5.95 11.23 5.98
N ILE A 412 6.42 12.23 6.70
CA ILE A 412 5.74 12.83 7.85
C ILE A 412 5.59 14.32 7.62
N LEU A 413 4.38 14.86 7.82
CA LEU A 413 4.12 16.28 7.88
C LEU A 413 3.84 16.69 9.33
N ILE A 414 4.60 17.62 9.86
CA ILE A 414 4.36 18.25 11.17
C ILE A 414 3.83 19.65 10.93
N MET A 415 2.72 19.99 11.55
CA MET A 415 2.07 21.30 11.44
C MET A 415 1.82 21.87 12.82
N SER A 416 2.33 23.09 13.10
CA SER A 416 2.17 23.76 14.39
C SER A 416 2.26 25.27 14.23
N SER A 417 1.59 26.01 15.11
CA SER A 417 1.78 27.47 15.24
C SER A 417 3.09 27.83 15.95
N SER A 418 3.76 26.87 16.61
CA SER A 418 5.02 27.03 17.32
C SER A 418 6.16 26.32 16.62
N GLU A 419 7.17 27.06 16.17
CA GLU A 419 8.40 26.48 15.61
C GLU A 419 9.18 25.65 16.65
N VAL A 420 9.16 26.08 17.90
CA VAL A 420 9.78 25.35 19.02
C VAL A 420 9.18 23.96 19.17
N GLU A 421 7.87 23.83 19.00
CA GLU A 421 7.18 22.54 19.09
C GLU A 421 7.49 21.65 17.88
N ILE A 422 7.59 22.22 16.67
CA ILE A 422 8.04 21.49 15.47
C ILE A 422 9.43 20.91 15.69
N GLU A 423 10.37 21.74 16.17
CA GLU A 423 11.75 21.29 16.41
C GLU A 423 11.81 20.25 17.54
N ARG A 424 11.00 20.40 18.60
CA ARG A 424 10.90 19.39 19.65
C ARG A 424 10.46 18.02 19.08
N LEU A 425 9.34 17.99 18.34
CA LEU A 425 8.80 16.76 17.74
C LEU A 425 9.79 16.14 16.76
N LYS A 426 10.44 16.97 15.92
CA LYS A 426 11.47 16.53 14.99
C LYS A 426 12.65 15.91 15.72
N ASN A 427 13.18 16.57 16.74
CA ASN A 427 14.34 16.06 17.50
C ASN A 427 14.03 14.73 18.18
N CYS A 428 12.86 14.58 18.78
CA CYS A 428 12.45 13.31 19.37
C CYS A 428 12.39 12.17 18.32
N LEU A 429 11.90 12.47 17.09
CA LEU A 429 11.93 11.49 16.00
C LEU A 429 13.36 11.19 15.53
N CYS A 430 14.24 12.20 15.47
CA CYS A 430 15.64 12.03 15.09
C CYS A 430 16.44 11.18 16.10
N GLU A 431 16.06 11.14 17.37
CA GLU A 431 16.67 10.25 18.37
C GLU A 431 16.37 8.78 18.11
N LYS A 432 15.23 8.46 17.50
CA LYS A 432 14.74 7.10 17.28
C LYS A 432 14.95 6.59 15.86
N PHE A 433 14.91 7.47 14.90
CA PHE A 433 14.95 7.16 13.47
C PHE A 433 15.97 8.02 12.73
N GLU A 434 16.46 7.51 11.61
CA GLU A 434 17.24 8.31 10.67
C GLU A 434 16.28 9.16 9.83
N VAL A 435 16.21 10.46 10.17
CA VAL A 435 15.26 11.41 9.59
C VAL A 435 15.98 12.36 8.66
N LYS A 436 15.38 12.61 7.49
CA LYS A 436 15.80 13.68 6.58
C LYS A 436 14.76 14.79 6.64
N ASP A 437 15.20 15.98 7.03
CA ASP A 437 14.40 17.20 7.02
C ASP A 437 14.35 17.76 5.58
N LEU A 438 13.14 17.96 5.06
CA LEU A 438 12.89 18.45 3.69
C LEU A 438 12.41 19.91 3.66
N GLY A 439 12.25 20.56 4.83
CA GLY A 439 11.79 21.93 4.98
C GLY A 439 10.31 22.09 5.21
#